data_2d952e70ec6fa03992dcf70800daba89
#
_entry.id   2d952e70ec6fa03992dcf70800daba89
#
_cell.length_a   1.000
_cell.length_b   1.000
_cell.length_c   1.000
_cell.angle_alpha   90.00
_cell.angle_beta   90.00
_cell.angle_gamma   90.00
#
_symmetry.space_group_name_H-M   'P 1'
#
loop_
_entity.id
_entity.type
_entity.pdbx_description
1 polymer ?
#
loop_
_entity_poly.entity_id
_entity_poly.type
_entity_poly.pdbx_seq_one_letter_code
_entity_poly.pdbx_strand_id
1 'polypeptide(L)'
;MDLEELIDSIDIVEYISQFVELEEKNGEYWGLSPFSDEKTPSFSVRRENNTFYCFSSGIGGNVFTFTKFYYQFDANKAIDILKKYAGCDGTEFIPRRRMAATMACRKYMKKQVRHKESKTKRFPDDCMSKYEKRDDKLIVWEAEGISREALDTFQVYYDSFSNRLVYPIRDIEGNIVNIGGRILDPEWKEKGMRKYTYLSGWGEMSVIYGLFENMEEILKKKEIIIFEGCKSVLLARSWGIRNTGALLTSHLNPAQMKLLAKLGVKVVFALDKEVNIKKDHNINKLKQYVNVEYVWDKDNLLAEKDAPVDKGVETFDKVYEYRRRFR
;
A
#
# COMPACT_ATOMS: atom_id res chain seq x y z
N MET A 1 -18.37 31.96 -3.62
CA MET A 1 -17.93 30.61 -4.00
C MET A 1 -17.24 29.96 -2.81
N ASP A 2 -17.69 28.79 -2.39
CA ASP A 2 -16.98 28.02 -1.36
C ASP A 2 -15.90 27.10 -1.98
N LEU A 3 -15.12 26.41 -1.14
CA LEU A 3 -14.04 25.56 -1.66
C LEU A 3 -14.56 24.35 -2.45
N GLU A 4 -15.71 23.81 -2.10
CA GLU A 4 -16.34 22.68 -2.79
C GLU A 4 -16.80 23.12 -4.19
N GLU A 5 -17.50 24.27 -4.28
CA GLU A 5 -17.89 24.88 -5.56
C GLU A 5 -16.70 25.17 -6.47
N LEU A 6 -15.59 25.66 -5.90
CA LEU A 6 -14.37 25.92 -6.66
C LEU A 6 -13.76 24.62 -7.19
N ILE A 7 -13.68 23.57 -6.38
CA ILE A 7 -13.14 22.26 -6.78
C ILE A 7 -14.02 21.63 -7.88
N ASP A 8 -15.34 21.70 -7.74
CA ASP A 8 -16.27 21.11 -8.69
C ASP A 8 -16.32 21.87 -10.03
N SER A 9 -15.94 23.16 -10.02
CA SER A 9 -15.85 23.97 -11.24
C SER A 9 -14.64 23.68 -12.12
N ILE A 10 -13.67 22.92 -11.61
CA ILE A 10 -12.40 22.63 -12.31
C ILE A 10 -12.37 21.17 -12.77
N ASP A 11 -12.23 20.92 -14.07
CA ASP A 11 -11.96 19.59 -14.60
C ASP A 11 -10.55 19.15 -14.21
N ILE A 12 -10.46 18.08 -13.45
CA ILE A 12 -9.19 17.59 -12.90
C ILE A 12 -8.23 17.11 -13.98
N VAL A 13 -8.74 16.54 -15.07
CA VAL A 13 -7.89 16.04 -16.17
C VAL A 13 -7.26 17.22 -16.90
N GLU A 14 -8.05 18.25 -17.23
CA GLU A 14 -7.57 19.45 -17.90
C GLU A 14 -6.56 20.22 -17.02
N TYR A 15 -6.84 20.30 -15.71
CA TYR A 15 -5.93 20.96 -14.78
C TYR A 15 -4.60 20.21 -14.64
N ILE A 16 -4.65 18.90 -14.40
CA ILE A 16 -3.45 18.09 -14.16
C ILE A 16 -2.62 17.89 -15.42
N SER A 17 -3.25 17.84 -16.61
CA SER A 17 -2.53 17.72 -17.89
C SER A 17 -1.55 18.86 -18.17
N GLN A 18 -1.64 19.99 -17.46
CA GLN A 18 -0.66 21.08 -17.57
C GLN A 18 0.67 20.75 -16.87
N PHE A 19 0.69 19.74 -16.00
CA PHE A 19 1.84 19.38 -15.15
C PHE A 19 2.33 17.96 -15.41
N VAL A 20 1.45 17.07 -15.87
CA VAL A 20 1.71 15.65 -16.06
C VAL A 20 1.19 15.23 -17.43
N GLU A 21 2.02 14.58 -18.23
CA GLU A 21 1.60 13.95 -19.48
C GLU A 21 0.73 12.74 -19.14
N LEU A 22 -0.55 12.80 -19.59
CA LEU A 22 -1.56 11.81 -19.28
C LEU A 22 -1.99 11.06 -20.56
N GLU A 23 -2.01 9.74 -20.48
CA GLU A 23 -2.55 8.86 -21.52
C GLU A 23 -3.86 8.23 -21.07
N GLU A 24 -4.88 8.29 -21.91
CA GLU A 24 -6.16 7.64 -21.63
C GLU A 24 -6.07 6.12 -21.83
N LYS A 25 -6.49 5.37 -20.79
CA LYS A 25 -6.55 3.89 -20.82
C LYS A 25 -7.80 3.42 -20.09
N ASN A 26 -8.73 2.82 -20.82
CA ASN A 26 -9.97 2.26 -20.25
C ASN A 26 -10.84 3.26 -19.46
N GLY A 27 -10.93 4.51 -19.91
CA GLY A 27 -11.71 5.57 -19.26
C GLY A 27 -11.02 6.23 -18.07
N GLU A 28 -9.79 5.85 -17.76
CA GLU A 28 -8.92 6.53 -16.78
C GLU A 28 -7.71 7.15 -17.48
N TYR A 29 -7.15 8.20 -16.91
CA TYR A 29 -5.96 8.88 -17.42
C TYR A 29 -4.75 8.50 -16.59
N TRP A 30 -3.66 8.06 -17.23
CA TRP A 30 -2.46 7.55 -16.55
C TRP A 30 -1.22 8.32 -16.96
N GLY A 31 -0.33 8.58 -16.02
CA GLY A 31 0.95 9.24 -16.25
C GLY A 31 2.00 8.83 -15.24
N LEU A 32 3.20 9.42 -15.38
CA LEU A 32 4.26 9.29 -14.38
C LEU A 32 3.90 10.15 -13.17
N SER A 33 4.31 9.71 -11.97
CA SER A 33 4.04 10.45 -10.74
C SER A 33 4.78 11.79 -10.73
N PRO A 34 4.09 12.91 -10.47
CA PRO A 34 4.75 14.18 -10.22
C PRO A 34 5.33 14.30 -8.81
N PHE A 35 5.15 13.29 -7.96
CA PHE A 35 5.54 13.28 -6.55
C PHE A 35 6.71 12.35 -6.25
N SER A 36 7.12 11.52 -7.23
CA SER A 36 8.23 10.57 -7.12
C SER A 36 8.95 10.45 -8.45
N ASP A 37 10.25 10.15 -8.41
CA ASP A 37 11.03 9.86 -9.61
C ASP A 37 10.80 8.39 -10.00
N GLU A 38 10.13 8.17 -11.14
CA GLU A 38 9.74 6.83 -11.61
C GLU A 38 9.75 6.74 -13.14
N LYS A 39 9.85 5.50 -13.65
CA LYS A 39 9.86 5.22 -15.11
C LYS A 39 8.60 4.48 -15.58
N THR A 40 7.71 4.12 -14.66
CA THR A 40 6.50 3.38 -14.95
C THR A 40 5.29 4.20 -14.49
N PRO A 41 4.26 4.42 -15.34
CA PRO A 41 3.09 5.17 -14.95
C PRO A 41 2.40 4.60 -13.70
N SER A 42 2.34 5.39 -12.64
CA SER A 42 1.68 5.06 -11.38
C SER A 42 0.70 6.12 -10.90
N PHE A 43 0.48 7.15 -11.71
CA PHE A 43 -0.41 8.26 -11.40
C PHE A 43 -1.69 8.12 -12.23
N SER A 44 -2.84 7.94 -11.58
CA SER A 44 -4.16 7.77 -12.20
C SER A 44 -5.05 8.97 -11.91
N VAL A 45 -5.75 9.46 -12.93
CA VAL A 45 -6.74 10.55 -12.83
C VAL A 45 -8.07 10.07 -13.38
N ARG A 46 -9.15 10.26 -12.61
CA ARG A 46 -10.51 9.88 -12.97
C ARG A 46 -11.39 11.11 -13.11
N ARG A 47 -11.82 11.38 -14.36
CA ARG A 47 -12.68 12.54 -14.66
C ARG A 47 -14.06 12.41 -14.02
N GLU A 48 -14.65 11.21 -14.01
CA GLU A 48 -16.02 10.97 -13.52
C GLU A 48 -16.28 11.47 -12.10
N ASN A 49 -15.32 11.27 -11.19
CA ASN A 49 -15.44 11.67 -9.78
C ASN A 49 -14.47 12.79 -9.40
N ASN A 50 -13.85 13.43 -10.40
CA ASN A 50 -12.96 14.57 -10.25
C ASN A 50 -11.82 14.30 -9.24
N THR A 51 -11.20 13.10 -9.32
CA THR A 51 -10.15 12.65 -8.38
C THR A 51 -8.92 12.12 -9.08
N PHE A 52 -7.80 12.14 -8.35
CA PHE A 52 -6.58 11.44 -8.75
C PHE A 52 -6.09 10.51 -7.64
N TYR A 53 -5.24 9.55 -8.01
CA TYR A 53 -4.50 8.72 -7.09
C TYR A 53 -3.12 8.38 -7.64
N CYS A 54 -2.09 8.59 -6.83
CA CYS A 54 -0.71 8.24 -7.11
C CYS A 54 -0.33 6.98 -6.35
N PHE A 55 -0.12 5.88 -7.05
CA PHE A 55 0.19 4.58 -6.45
C PHE A 55 1.60 4.50 -5.86
N SER A 56 2.55 5.25 -6.42
CA SER A 56 3.94 5.26 -5.93
C SER A 56 4.12 6.08 -4.65
N SER A 57 3.33 7.14 -4.46
CA SER A 57 3.44 8.01 -3.28
C SER A 57 2.30 7.82 -2.26
N GLY A 58 1.22 7.10 -2.62
CA GLY A 58 0.02 6.95 -1.80
C GLY A 58 -0.80 8.25 -1.64
N ILE A 59 -0.51 9.28 -2.45
CA ILE A 59 -1.22 10.56 -2.43
C ILE A 59 -2.42 10.49 -3.36
N GLY A 60 -3.59 10.86 -2.85
CA GLY A 60 -4.81 10.93 -3.64
C GLY A 60 -5.76 12.01 -3.15
N GLY A 61 -6.70 12.40 -4.01
CA GLY A 61 -7.68 13.43 -3.71
C GLY A 61 -8.20 14.14 -4.96
N ASN A 62 -8.54 15.42 -4.82
CA ASN A 62 -9.06 16.30 -5.85
C ASN A 62 -8.02 17.36 -6.31
N VAL A 63 -8.41 18.29 -7.16
CA VAL A 63 -7.53 19.36 -7.66
C VAL A 63 -6.89 20.19 -6.53
N PHE A 64 -7.59 20.41 -5.42
CA PHE A 64 -7.04 21.12 -4.27
C PHE A 64 -5.91 20.32 -3.59
N THR A 65 -6.12 19.03 -3.41
CA THR A 65 -5.11 18.13 -2.86
C THR A 65 -3.89 18.06 -3.78
N PHE A 66 -4.11 17.92 -5.10
CA PHE A 66 -3.04 17.92 -6.09
C PHE A 66 -2.21 19.22 -6.02
N THR A 67 -2.85 20.38 -6.09
CA THR A 67 -2.19 21.69 -6.05
C THR A 67 -1.35 21.86 -4.79
N LYS A 68 -1.91 21.48 -3.64
CA LYS A 68 -1.21 21.56 -2.36
C LYS A 68 0.07 20.71 -2.33
N PHE A 69 0.01 19.49 -2.80
CA PHE A 69 1.16 18.58 -2.78
C PHE A 69 2.16 18.89 -3.89
N TYR A 70 1.69 19.24 -5.08
CA TYR A 70 2.57 19.56 -6.22
C TYR A 70 3.45 20.78 -5.95
N TYR A 71 2.87 21.86 -5.44
CA TYR A 71 3.60 23.09 -5.13
C TYR A 71 4.15 23.11 -3.70
N GLN A 72 3.84 22.12 -2.86
CA GLN A 72 4.19 22.10 -1.43
C GLN A 72 3.70 23.35 -0.67
N PHE A 73 2.53 23.85 -1.04
CA PHE A 73 1.93 25.05 -0.47
C PHE A 73 0.99 24.75 0.69
N ASP A 74 0.74 25.78 1.51
CA ASP A 74 -0.35 25.76 2.47
C ASP A 74 -1.73 25.82 1.76
N ALA A 75 -2.80 25.63 2.55
CA ALA A 75 -4.15 25.60 2.01
C ALA A 75 -4.59 26.90 1.33
N ASN A 76 -4.15 28.06 1.85
CA ASN A 76 -4.58 29.37 1.32
C ASN A 76 -3.97 29.63 -0.05
N LYS A 77 -2.67 29.37 -0.19
CA LYS A 77 -1.96 29.51 -1.49
C LYS A 77 -2.49 28.56 -2.55
N ALA A 78 -2.83 27.32 -2.17
CA ALA A 78 -3.43 26.37 -3.10
C ALA A 78 -4.82 26.87 -3.59
N ILE A 79 -5.63 27.44 -2.71
CA ILE A 79 -6.91 28.05 -3.08
C ILE A 79 -6.71 29.24 -4.03
N ASP A 80 -5.74 30.09 -3.78
CA ASP A 80 -5.47 31.26 -4.63
C ASP A 80 -5.09 30.85 -6.05
N ILE A 81 -4.27 29.78 -6.21
CA ILE A 81 -3.93 29.23 -7.53
C ILE A 81 -5.17 28.70 -8.24
N LEU A 82 -6.03 27.93 -7.55
CA LEU A 82 -7.22 27.38 -8.15
C LEU A 82 -8.22 28.46 -8.55
N LYS A 83 -8.40 29.51 -7.75
CA LYS A 83 -9.21 30.68 -8.10
C LYS A 83 -8.72 31.37 -9.37
N LYS A 84 -7.40 31.58 -9.45
CA LYS A 84 -6.77 32.16 -10.65
C LYS A 84 -7.00 31.29 -11.87
N TYR A 85 -6.85 29.97 -11.74
CA TYR A 85 -7.10 29.05 -12.82
C TYR A 85 -8.57 29.04 -13.29
N ALA A 86 -9.51 29.05 -12.33
CA ALA A 86 -10.95 29.09 -12.63
C ALA A 86 -11.46 30.46 -13.13
N GLY A 87 -10.57 31.47 -13.27
CA GLY A 87 -10.98 32.84 -13.66
C GLY A 87 -11.79 33.58 -12.60
N CYS A 88 -11.70 33.16 -11.33
CA CYS A 88 -12.47 33.71 -10.22
C CYS A 88 -11.66 34.75 -9.42
N ASP A 89 -10.65 35.36 -10.02
CA ASP A 89 -9.86 36.45 -9.43
C ASP A 89 -10.78 37.65 -9.16
N GLY A 90 -11.04 37.93 -7.89
CA GLY A 90 -11.92 39.02 -7.45
C GLY A 90 -13.26 38.61 -6.83
N THR A 91 -13.62 37.31 -6.85
CA THR A 91 -14.72 36.82 -6.04
C THR A 91 -14.30 36.71 -4.58
N GLU A 92 -15.02 37.37 -3.66
CA GLU A 92 -14.80 37.15 -2.24
C GLU A 92 -14.97 35.67 -1.90
N PHE A 93 -13.88 35.04 -1.49
CA PHE A 93 -13.94 33.73 -0.87
C PHE A 93 -14.56 33.92 0.52
N ILE A 94 -15.82 33.48 0.67
CA ILE A 94 -16.48 33.48 1.97
C ILE A 94 -16.05 32.19 2.68
N PRO A 95 -15.06 32.23 3.61
CA PRO A 95 -14.77 31.06 4.42
C PRO A 95 -16.06 30.73 5.17
N ARG A 96 -16.61 29.54 4.98
CA ARG A 96 -17.75 29.08 5.77
C ARG A 96 -17.44 29.37 7.24
N ARG A 97 -18.04 30.41 7.82
CA ARG A 97 -17.99 30.66 9.26
C ARG A 97 -18.45 29.38 9.92
N ARG A 98 -17.55 28.72 10.62
CA ARG A 98 -17.86 27.49 11.38
C ARG A 98 -18.84 27.88 12.49
N MET A 99 -20.14 27.84 12.22
CA MET A 99 -21.13 27.95 13.23
C MET A 99 -21.01 26.78 14.22
N ALA A 100 -21.15 27.04 15.52
CA ALA A 100 -21.00 26.02 16.57
C ALA A 100 -21.94 24.81 16.34
N ALA A 101 -23.11 25.02 15.74
CA ALA A 101 -24.03 23.97 15.31
C ALA A 101 -23.45 23.05 14.22
N THR A 102 -22.67 23.60 13.27
CA THR A 102 -22.01 22.80 12.19
C THR A 102 -20.88 21.95 12.77
N MET A 103 -20.21 22.41 13.84
CA MET A 103 -19.20 21.59 14.53
C MET A 103 -19.84 20.42 15.29
N ALA A 104 -21.01 20.62 15.91
CA ALA A 104 -21.75 19.54 16.57
C ALA A 104 -22.28 18.53 15.55
N CYS A 105 -22.84 18.95 14.41
CA CYS A 105 -23.25 18.09 13.30
C CYS A 105 -22.07 17.38 12.65
N ARG A 106 -20.94 18.06 12.40
CA ARG A 106 -19.72 17.42 11.89
C ARG A 106 -19.14 16.42 12.88
N LYS A 107 -19.20 16.70 14.18
CA LYS A 107 -18.79 15.76 15.23
C LYS A 107 -19.70 14.53 15.27
N TYR A 108 -21.00 14.73 15.04
CA TYR A 108 -22.01 13.67 14.96
C TYR A 108 -21.86 12.87 13.66
N MET A 109 -21.70 13.53 12.51
CA MET A 109 -21.45 12.89 11.22
C MET A 109 -20.07 12.21 11.15
N LYS A 110 -19.01 12.80 11.73
CA LYS A 110 -17.71 12.12 11.91
C LYS A 110 -17.83 10.90 12.82
N LYS A 111 -18.78 10.90 13.77
CA LYS A 111 -19.06 9.74 14.62
C LYS A 111 -19.80 8.66 13.83
N GLN A 112 -20.70 9.01 12.93
CA GLN A 112 -21.39 8.07 12.04
C GLN A 112 -20.50 7.60 10.86
N VAL A 113 -19.66 8.49 10.30
CA VAL A 113 -18.66 8.09 9.28
C VAL A 113 -17.54 7.26 9.89
N ARG A 114 -17.25 7.41 11.21
CA ARG A 114 -16.36 6.50 11.94
C ARG A 114 -16.95 5.09 12.13
N HIS A 115 -18.24 4.90 11.90
CA HIS A 115 -18.90 3.58 11.93
C HIS A 115 -19.28 3.01 10.55
N LYS A 116 -18.97 3.68 9.47
CA LYS A 116 -18.67 2.96 8.22
C LYS A 116 -17.23 2.44 8.33
N GLU A 117 -17.02 1.47 9.20
CA GLU A 117 -16.04 0.43 8.94
C GLU A 117 -16.35 -0.03 7.51
N SER A 118 -15.43 0.20 6.59
CA SER A 118 -15.50 -0.47 5.30
C SER A 118 -15.64 -1.94 5.68
N LYS A 119 -16.82 -2.53 5.44
CA LYS A 119 -17.02 -3.96 5.69
C LYS A 119 -16.06 -4.62 4.72
N THR A 120 -14.85 -4.92 5.20
CA THR A 120 -13.87 -5.67 4.43
C THR A 120 -14.61 -6.89 3.93
N LYS A 121 -14.69 -7.06 2.61
CA LYS A 121 -15.44 -8.16 2.03
C LYS A 121 -14.80 -9.45 2.54
N ARG A 122 -15.53 -10.21 3.32
CA ARG A 122 -15.10 -11.54 3.79
C ARG A 122 -15.49 -12.56 2.74
N PHE A 123 -14.56 -13.44 2.43
CA PHE A 123 -14.81 -14.60 1.59
C PHE A 123 -15.33 -15.76 2.46
N PRO A 124 -16.11 -16.67 1.88
CA PRO A 124 -16.47 -17.92 2.57
C PRO A 124 -15.23 -18.69 3.04
N ASP A 125 -15.32 -19.39 4.16
CA ASP A 125 -14.20 -20.15 4.75
C ASP A 125 -13.68 -21.25 3.80
N ASP A 126 -14.54 -21.79 2.97
CA ASP A 126 -14.24 -22.82 1.96
C ASP A 126 -13.76 -22.25 0.62
N CYS A 127 -13.57 -20.93 0.48
CA CYS A 127 -13.23 -20.30 -0.79
C CYS A 127 -11.90 -20.80 -1.40
N MET A 128 -11.02 -21.37 -0.57
CA MET A 128 -9.75 -21.96 -1.02
C MET A 128 -9.92 -23.42 -1.51
N SER A 129 -11.03 -24.11 -1.24
CA SER A 129 -11.23 -25.52 -1.59
C SER A 129 -11.29 -25.81 -3.10
N LYS A 130 -11.56 -24.79 -3.91
CA LYS A 130 -11.57 -24.86 -5.38
C LYS A 130 -10.18 -24.89 -6.01
N TYR A 131 -9.14 -24.60 -5.26
CA TYR A 131 -7.77 -24.58 -5.74
C TYR A 131 -7.05 -25.88 -5.40
N GLU A 132 -6.08 -26.24 -6.23
CA GLU A 132 -5.42 -27.54 -6.17
C GLU A 132 -4.12 -27.46 -5.36
N LYS A 133 -3.86 -28.47 -4.51
CA LYS A 133 -2.54 -28.66 -3.91
C LYS A 133 -1.67 -29.44 -4.91
N ARG A 134 -0.92 -28.74 -5.73
CA ARG A 134 -0.11 -29.29 -6.83
C ARG A 134 1.38 -29.16 -6.52
N ASP A 135 1.98 -30.27 -6.09
CA ASP A 135 3.40 -30.32 -5.70
C ASP A 135 4.32 -29.93 -6.88
N ASP A 136 3.99 -30.38 -8.10
CA ASP A 136 4.71 -30.02 -9.31
C ASP A 136 4.67 -28.52 -9.66
N LYS A 137 3.72 -27.76 -9.11
CA LYS A 137 3.63 -26.30 -9.27
C LYS A 137 4.25 -25.55 -8.11
N LEU A 138 4.14 -26.07 -6.89
CA LEU A 138 4.72 -25.48 -5.69
C LEU A 138 6.26 -25.52 -5.73
N ILE A 139 6.84 -26.49 -6.43
CA ILE A 139 8.30 -26.64 -6.62
C ILE A 139 8.97 -25.35 -7.15
N VAL A 140 8.23 -24.48 -7.84
CA VAL A 140 8.77 -23.19 -8.33
C VAL A 140 9.17 -22.30 -7.15
N TRP A 141 8.37 -22.26 -6.09
CA TRP A 141 8.71 -21.49 -4.89
C TRP A 141 9.66 -22.26 -3.95
N GLU A 142 9.61 -23.58 -3.94
CA GLU A 142 10.60 -24.39 -3.22
C GLU A 142 12.00 -24.21 -3.80
N ALA A 143 12.13 -24.15 -5.12
CA ALA A 143 13.41 -23.86 -5.81
C ALA A 143 13.93 -22.44 -5.51
N GLU A 144 13.05 -21.51 -5.14
CA GLU A 144 13.41 -20.18 -4.67
C GLU A 144 13.73 -20.14 -3.16
N GLY A 145 13.79 -21.29 -2.48
CA GLY A 145 14.18 -21.43 -1.06
C GLY A 145 13.02 -21.39 -0.05
N ILE A 146 11.78 -21.42 -0.51
CA ILE A 146 10.61 -21.45 0.37
C ILE A 146 10.34 -22.88 0.79
N SER A 147 10.29 -23.14 2.10
CA SER A 147 10.04 -24.48 2.65
C SER A 147 8.60 -24.93 2.44
N ARG A 148 8.39 -26.25 2.35
CA ARG A 148 7.05 -26.83 2.30
C ARG A 148 6.22 -26.44 3.52
N GLU A 149 6.80 -26.38 4.70
CA GLU A 149 6.13 -25.94 5.93
C GLU A 149 5.57 -24.52 5.79
N ALA A 150 6.33 -23.61 5.19
CA ALA A 150 5.86 -22.26 4.94
C ALA A 150 4.70 -22.23 3.94
N LEU A 151 4.80 -22.99 2.84
CA LEU A 151 3.72 -23.09 1.84
C LEU A 151 2.44 -23.66 2.43
N ASP A 152 2.55 -24.70 3.26
CA ASP A 152 1.40 -25.35 3.91
C ASP A 152 0.76 -24.42 4.96
N THR A 153 1.58 -23.74 5.79
CA THR A 153 1.08 -22.80 6.80
C THR A 153 0.29 -21.65 6.18
N PHE A 154 0.79 -21.11 5.08
CA PHE A 154 0.16 -20.00 4.37
C PHE A 154 -0.87 -20.45 3.34
N GLN A 155 -1.19 -21.76 3.28
CA GLN A 155 -2.18 -22.35 2.39
C GLN A 155 -1.99 -21.93 0.93
N VAL A 156 -0.76 -22.12 0.43
CA VAL A 156 -0.44 -21.85 -0.97
C VAL A 156 -0.94 -23.00 -1.82
N TYR A 157 -1.79 -22.71 -2.79
CA TYR A 157 -2.38 -23.66 -3.73
C TYR A 157 -2.08 -23.22 -5.17
N TYR A 158 -2.54 -24.02 -6.12
CA TYR A 158 -2.47 -23.73 -7.55
C TYR A 158 -3.86 -23.50 -8.13
N ASP A 159 -3.97 -22.45 -8.91
CA ASP A 159 -5.14 -22.16 -9.76
C ASP A 159 -4.83 -22.53 -11.19
N SER A 160 -5.39 -23.65 -11.66
CA SER A 160 -5.19 -24.16 -13.02
C SER A 160 -5.81 -23.25 -14.09
N PHE A 161 -6.86 -22.50 -13.75
CA PHE A 161 -7.51 -21.57 -14.66
C PHE A 161 -6.62 -20.37 -15.02
N SER A 162 -6.00 -19.76 -14.02
CA SER A 162 -5.17 -18.55 -14.22
C SER A 162 -3.67 -18.85 -14.29
N ASN A 163 -3.24 -20.10 -14.15
CA ASN A 163 -1.84 -20.55 -14.04
C ASN A 163 -1.06 -19.76 -12.98
N ARG A 164 -1.62 -19.73 -11.73
CA ARG A 164 -1.05 -18.97 -10.62
C ARG A 164 -0.90 -19.83 -9.36
N LEU A 165 0.14 -19.55 -8.59
CA LEU A 165 0.14 -19.89 -7.17
C LEU A 165 -0.74 -18.88 -6.45
N VAL A 166 -1.72 -19.37 -5.70
CA VAL A 166 -2.72 -18.57 -4.98
C VAL A 166 -2.61 -18.79 -3.49
N TYR A 167 -2.86 -17.75 -2.71
CA TYR A 167 -2.76 -17.77 -1.26
C TYR A 167 -3.80 -16.85 -0.64
N PRO A 168 -4.40 -17.24 0.51
CA PRO A 168 -5.35 -16.40 1.22
C PRO A 168 -4.65 -15.21 1.86
N ILE A 169 -5.34 -14.08 1.90
CA ILE A 169 -4.95 -12.90 2.66
C ILE A 169 -5.97 -12.76 3.77
N ARG A 170 -5.48 -12.79 5.03
CA ARG A 170 -6.31 -12.85 6.21
C ARG A 170 -6.29 -11.55 7.00
N ASP A 171 -7.42 -11.25 7.63
CA ASP A 171 -7.47 -10.23 8.66
C ASP A 171 -6.88 -10.75 10.00
N ILE A 172 -6.84 -9.90 11.01
CA ILE A 172 -6.32 -10.24 12.34
C ILE A 172 -7.14 -11.33 13.05
N GLU A 173 -8.38 -11.56 12.64
CA GLU A 173 -9.28 -12.59 13.18
C GLU A 173 -9.16 -13.91 12.42
N GLY A 174 -8.38 -13.96 11.34
CA GLY A 174 -8.18 -15.13 10.50
C GLY A 174 -9.16 -15.25 9.34
N ASN A 175 -10.11 -14.32 9.17
CA ASN A 175 -11.03 -14.36 8.05
C ASN A 175 -10.31 -14.06 6.75
N ILE A 176 -10.64 -14.77 5.67
CA ILE A 176 -10.09 -14.50 4.34
C ILE A 176 -10.78 -13.24 3.78
N VAL A 177 -9.99 -12.21 3.52
CA VAL A 177 -10.47 -10.92 3.00
C VAL A 177 -10.05 -10.66 1.57
N ASN A 178 -9.06 -11.40 1.07
CA ASN A 178 -8.64 -11.42 -0.31
C ASN A 178 -7.89 -12.71 -0.64
N ILE A 179 -7.65 -12.95 -1.92
CA ILE A 179 -6.80 -14.03 -2.42
C ILE A 179 -5.78 -13.39 -3.34
N GLY A 180 -4.49 -13.56 -3.01
CA GLY A 180 -3.37 -13.17 -3.84
C GLY A 180 -3.00 -14.27 -4.82
N GLY A 181 -2.44 -13.91 -5.97
CA GLY A 181 -2.00 -14.86 -6.97
C GLY A 181 -0.71 -14.43 -7.67
N ARG A 182 0.29 -15.34 -7.72
CA ARG A 182 1.56 -15.19 -8.41
C ARG A 182 1.55 -16.00 -9.70
N ILE A 183 1.73 -15.36 -10.84
CA ILE A 183 1.75 -16.03 -12.13
C ILE A 183 2.97 -16.96 -12.28
N LEU A 184 2.76 -18.12 -12.89
CA LEU A 184 3.82 -19.08 -13.20
C LEU A 184 4.28 -19.03 -14.65
N ASP A 185 3.60 -18.30 -15.52
CA ASP A 185 4.00 -18.12 -16.92
C ASP A 185 5.30 -17.31 -16.98
N PRO A 186 6.41 -17.85 -17.54
CA PRO A 186 7.67 -17.11 -17.65
C PRO A 186 7.59 -15.90 -18.60
N GLU A 187 6.71 -15.97 -19.59
CA GLU A 187 6.52 -14.92 -20.60
C GLU A 187 5.46 -13.85 -20.16
N TRP A 188 5.14 -13.79 -18.88
CA TRP A 188 4.08 -12.92 -18.37
C TRP A 188 4.26 -11.45 -18.73
N LYS A 189 5.51 -10.97 -18.82
CA LYS A 189 5.82 -9.58 -19.21
C LYS A 189 5.50 -9.32 -20.67
N GLU A 190 5.90 -10.24 -21.57
CA GLU A 190 5.67 -10.15 -23.00
C GLU A 190 4.18 -10.22 -23.34
N LYS A 191 3.42 -11.00 -22.54
CA LYS A 191 1.97 -11.12 -22.62
C LYS A 191 1.22 -9.98 -21.93
N GLY A 192 1.92 -8.97 -21.38
CA GLY A 192 1.30 -7.86 -20.66
C GLY A 192 0.57 -8.26 -19.38
N MET A 193 0.88 -9.43 -18.81
CA MET A 193 0.22 -9.95 -17.61
C MET A 193 0.88 -9.38 -16.35
N ARG A 194 0.11 -9.27 -15.25
CA ARG A 194 0.66 -8.84 -13.96
C ARG A 194 1.31 -10.02 -13.24
N LYS A 195 2.51 -9.80 -12.68
CA LYS A 195 3.25 -10.79 -11.87
C LYS A 195 2.42 -11.21 -10.65
N TYR A 196 1.83 -10.26 -9.94
CA TYR A 196 0.92 -10.47 -8.83
C TYR A 196 -0.45 -9.87 -9.12
N THR A 197 -1.50 -10.55 -8.66
CA THR A 197 -2.90 -10.10 -8.78
C THR A 197 -3.64 -10.37 -7.47
N TYR A 198 -4.76 -9.68 -7.27
CA TYR A 198 -5.65 -9.87 -6.14
C TYR A 198 -7.08 -10.01 -6.63
N LEU A 199 -7.82 -10.97 -6.09
CA LEU A 199 -9.15 -11.32 -6.56
C LEU A 199 -10.19 -10.19 -6.38
N SER A 200 -10.11 -9.44 -5.29
CA SER A 200 -11.00 -8.30 -5.01
C SER A 200 -10.40 -6.94 -5.40
N GLY A 201 -9.42 -6.91 -6.29
CA GLY A 201 -8.70 -5.68 -6.61
C GLY A 201 -7.83 -5.16 -5.44
N TRP A 202 -7.20 -4.00 -5.66
CA TRP A 202 -6.31 -3.36 -4.68
C TRP A 202 -7.04 -2.48 -3.66
N GLY A 203 -8.40 -2.44 -3.70
CA GLY A 203 -9.18 -1.60 -2.80
C GLY A 203 -8.72 -1.81 -1.36
N GLU A 204 -8.45 -0.71 -0.68
CA GLU A 204 -8.04 -0.55 0.73
C GLU A 204 -7.75 -1.86 1.50
N MET A 205 -6.65 -2.55 1.18
CA MET A 205 -6.20 -3.68 1.98
C MET A 205 -5.77 -3.13 3.35
N SER A 206 -6.71 -3.21 4.30
CA SER A 206 -6.50 -2.79 5.69
C SER A 206 -5.70 -3.80 6.52
N VAL A 207 -5.13 -4.82 5.86
CA VAL A 207 -4.48 -5.96 6.50
C VAL A 207 -2.97 -5.96 6.23
N ILE A 208 -2.24 -6.67 7.07
CA ILE A 208 -0.82 -7.01 6.88
C ILE A 208 -0.78 -8.51 6.64
N TYR A 209 -0.27 -8.92 5.48
CA TYR A 209 -0.13 -10.33 5.13
C TYR A 209 0.79 -11.03 6.13
N GLY A 210 0.40 -12.20 6.58
CA GLY A 210 1.17 -13.00 7.54
C GLY A 210 0.98 -12.56 9.00
N LEU A 211 0.26 -11.48 9.28
CA LEU A 211 0.04 -11.04 10.66
C LEU A 211 -0.72 -12.06 11.48
N PHE A 212 -1.76 -12.69 10.91
CA PHE A 212 -2.54 -13.73 11.59
C PHE A 212 -1.69 -14.97 11.87
N GLU A 213 -1.00 -15.47 10.85
CA GLU A 213 -0.20 -16.70 10.91
C GLU A 213 1.00 -16.59 11.85
N ASN A 214 1.51 -15.38 12.04
CA ASN A 214 2.73 -15.10 12.80
C ASN A 214 2.47 -14.38 14.13
N MET A 215 1.20 -14.17 14.51
CA MET A 215 0.79 -13.35 15.65
C MET A 215 1.47 -13.77 16.96
N GLU A 216 1.53 -15.06 17.23
CA GLU A 216 2.11 -15.61 18.47
C GLU A 216 3.60 -15.20 18.62
N GLU A 217 4.41 -15.39 17.58
CA GLU A 217 5.83 -15.03 17.61
C GLU A 217 6.04 -13.52 17.64
N ILE A 218 5.19 -12.74 16.94
CA ILE A 218 5.21 -11.28 16.98
C ILE A 218 5.01 -10.78 18.42
N LEU A 219 4.01 -11.28 19.11
CA LEU A 219 3.70 -10.90 20.49
C LEU A 219 4.79 -11.36 21.47
N LYS A 220 5.30 -12.58 21.30
CA LYS A 220 6.39 -13.14 22.10
C LYS A 220 7.68 -12.33 21.99
N LYS A 221 8.07 -11.97 20.75
CA LYS A 221 9.27 -11.15 20.50
C LYS A 221 9.05 -9.66 20.73
N LYS A 222 7.80 -9.23 20.85
CA LYS A 222 7.39 -7.80 20.89
C LYS A 222 7.94 -6.99 19.71
N GLU A 223 8.03 -7.63 18.56
CA GLU A 223 8.61 -7.09 17.34
C GLU A 223 7.97 -7.70 16.12
N ILE A 224 7.71 -6.88 15.10
CA ILE A 224 7.32 -7.32 13.77
C ILE A 224 8.29 -6.78 12.72
N ILE A 225 8.71 -7.63 11.78
CA ILE A 225 9.50 -7.27 10.60
C ILE A 225 8.55 -7.15 9.42
N ILE A 226 8.50 -5.98 8.79
CA ILE A 226 7.58 -5.67 7.72
C ILE A 226 8.33 -5.64 6.39
N PHE A 227 7.94 -6.55 5.48
CA PHE A 227 8.39 -6.62 4.10
C PHE A 227 7.42 -5.93 3.13
N GLU A 228 7.83 -5.77 1.87
CA GLU A 228 6.94 -5.33 0.82
C GLU A 228 6.03 -6.46 0.35
N GLY A 229 6.57 -7.61 -0.04
CA GLY A 229 5.87 -8.72 -0.68
C GLY A 229 5.65 -9.96 0.19
N CYS A 230 4.63 -10.75 -0.16
CA CYS A 230 4.31 -12.01 0.50
C CYS A 230 5.45 -13.03 0.44
N LYS A 231 6.20 -13.09 -0.67
CA LYS A 231 7.32 -14.02 -0.85
C LYS A 231 8.37 -13.86 0.25
N SER A 232 8.66 -12.62 0.64
CA SER A 232 9.64 -12.33 1.69
C SER A 232 9.21 -12.87 3.04
N VAL A 233 7.91 -12.86 3.35
CA VAL A 233 7.36 -13.49 4.57
C VAL A 233 7.55 -15.00 4.55
N LEU A 234 7.29 -15.64 3.42
CA LEU A 234 7.45 -17.10 3.24
C LEU A 234 8.92 -17.52 3.33
N LEU A 235 9.84 -16.78 2.70
CA LEU A 235 11.27 -17.02 2.79
C LEU A 235 11.79 -16.87 4.22
N ALA A 236 11.44 -15.78 4.90
CA ALA A 236 11.82 -15.55 6.28
C ALA A 236 11.33 -16.67 7.22
N ARG A 237 10.06 -17.13 7.02
CA ARG A 237 9.54 -18.26 7.77
C ARG A 237 10.33 -19.55 7.51
N SER A 238 10.77 -19.79 6.28
CA SER A 238 11.56 -20.95 5.92
C SER A 238 12.92 -21.00 6.65
N TRP A 239 13.40 -19.84 7.09
CA TRP A 239 14.60 -19.70 7.93
C TRP A 239 14.30 -19.68 9.44
N GLY A 240 13.04 -19.90 9.84
CA GLY A 240 12.62 -19.86 11.24
C GLY A 240 12.33 -18.46 11.76
N ILE A 241 12.35 -17.41 10.92
CA ILE A 241 12.01 -16.04 11.29
C ILE A 241 10.50 -15.86 11.12
N ARG A 242 9.75 -15.98 12.24
CA ARG A 242 8.29 -16.05 12.24
C ARG A 242 7.60 -14.77 12.73
N ASN A 243 8.32 -13.74 13.13
CA ASN A 243 7.75 -12.45 13.53
C ASN A 243 7.69 -11.47 12.36
N THR A 244 7.07 -11.88 11.26
CA THR A 244 7.09 -11.15 9.98
C THR A 244 5.70 -10.84 9.45
N GLY A 245 5.60 -9.81 8.62
CA GLY A 245 4.41 -9.48 7.84
C GLY A 245 4.77 -8.72 6.57
N ALA A 246 3.82 -8.52 5.66
CA ALA A 246 4.02 -7.74 4.45
C ALA A 246 2.90 -6.74 4.20
N LEU A 247 3.26 -5.58 3.63
CA LEU A 247 2.32 -4.53 3.23
C LEU A 247 1.55 -4.90 1.97
N LEU A 248 2.14 -5.72 1.11
CA LEU A 248 1.70 -6.05 -0.26
C LEU A 248 1.70 -4.83 -1.20
N THR A 249 2.31 -3.73 -0.77
CA THR A 249 2.53 -2.47 -1.49
C THR A 249 3.86 -1.88 -1.06
N SER A 250 4.39 -0.93 -1.82
CA SER A 250 5.66 -0.24 -1.51
C SER A 250 5.53 0.83 -0.41
N HIS A 251 4.33 1.10 0.09
CA HIS A 251 4.08 2.12 1.11
C HIS A 251 3.07 1.66 2.16
N LEU A 252 3.18 2.23 3.35
CA LEU A 252 2.27 1.96 4.47
C LEU A 252 0.98 2.77 4.32
N ASN A 253 -0.16 2.11 4.17
CA ASN A 253 -1.44 2.81 4.11
C ASN A 253 -1.97 3.19 5.51
N PRO A 254 -2.94 4.13 5.61
CA PRO A 254 -3.45 4.60 6.90
C PRO A 254 -4.10 3.50 7.76
N ALA A 255 -4.72 2.49 7.14
CA ALA A 255 -5.36 1.38 7.87
C ALA A 255 -4.32 0.43 8.47
N GLN A 256 -3.30 0.05 7.68
CA GLN A 256 -2.16 -0.73 8.13
C GLN A 256 -1.37 0.01 9.24
N MET A 257 -1.17 1.32 9.09
CA MET A 257 -0.53 2.14 10.13
C MET A 257 -1.31 2.07 11.46
N LYS A 258 -2.64 2.20 11.41
CA LYS A 258 -3.48 2.07 12.62
C LYS A 258 -3.40 0.67 13.23
N LEU A 259 -3.31 -0.36 12.38
CA LEU A 259 -3.17 -1.75 12.82
C LEU A 259 -1.86 -1.97 13.58
N LEU A 260 -0.72 -1.52 13.02
CA LEU A 260 0.59 -1.58 13.66
C LEU A 260 0.65 -0.76 14.96
N ALA A 261 0.05 0.43 14.97
CA ALA A 261 -0.04 1.25 16.18
C ALA A 261 -0.84 0.57 17.30
N LYS A 262 -1.94 -0.11 16.96
CA LYS A 262 -2.74 -0.89 17.92
C LYS A 262 -2.02 -2.13 18.43
N LEU A 263 -1.22 -2.78 17.59
CA LEU A 263 -0.42 -3.95 17.95
C LEU A 263 0.60 -3.63 19.06
N GLY A 264 1.12 -2.39 19.09
CA GLY A 264 1.93 -1.86 20.17
C GLY A 264 3.32 -2.50 20.31
N VAL A 265 3.79 -3.21 19.29
CA VAL A 265 5.11 -3.83 19.23
C VAL A 265 6.11 -2.97 18.46
N LYS A 266 7.41 -3.23 18.60
CA LYS A 266 8.43 -2.63 17.75
C LYS A 266 8.22 -3.04 16.28
N VAL A 267 8.31 -2.09 15.35
CA VAL A 267 8.16 -2.32 13.92
C VAL A 267 9.49 -2.09 13.23
N VAL A 268 9.99 -3.10 12.51
CA VAL A 268 11.21 -3.03 11.71
C VAL A 268 10.82 -3.12 10.24
N PHE A 269 10.98 -2.04 9.49
CA PHE A 269 10.73 -2.06 8.05
C PHE A 269 11.93 -2.63 7.30
N ALA A 270 11.71 -3.70 6.55
CA ALA A 270 12.65 -4.38 5.67
C ALA A 270 12.11 -4.38 4.23
N LEU A 271 11.80 -3.18 3.72
CA LEU A 271 11.25 -2.97 2.37
C LEU A 271 12.36 -3.09 1.31
N ASP A 272 11.95 -3.19 0.05
CA ASP A 272 12.88 -3.27 -1.07
C ASP A 272 13.81 -2.04 -1.11
N LYS A 273 15.05 -2.23 -1.59
CA LYS A 273 16.12 -1.23 -1.48
C LYS A 273 15.77 0.12 -2.11
N GLU A 274 14.96 0.13 -3.16
CA GLU A 274 14.53 1.37 -3.84
C GLU A 274 13.53 2.20 -3.03
N VAL A 275 12.88 1.62 -1.99
CA VAL A 275 11.83 2.29 -1.23
C VAL A 275 12.41 3.30 -0.25
N ASN A 276 12.10 4.57 -0.44
CA ASN A 276 12.52 5.63 0.46
C ASN A 276 11.59 5.74 1.67
N ILE A 277 11.84 4.92 2.68
CA ILE A 277 11.04 4.86 3.92
C ILE A 277 10.90 6.23 4.61
N LYS A 278 11.91 7.10 4.53
CA LYS A 278 11.90 8.42 5.18
C LYS A 278 10.88 9.38 4.58
N LYS A 279 10.47 9.17 3.33
CA LYS A 279 9.44 9.96 2.66
C LYS A 279 8.02 9.45 2.93
N ASP A 280 7.85 8.26 3.50
CA ASP A 280 6.52 7.71 3.81
C ASP A 280 5.87 8.46 4.98
N HIS A 281 4.76 9.14 4.70
CA HIS A 281 4.02 9.93 5.68
C HIS A 281 3.46 9.08 6.81
N ASN A 282 2.96 7.88 6.51
CA ASN A 282 2.33 7.01 7.51
C ASN A 282 3.37 6.35 8.42
N ILE A 283 4.56 6.00 7.89
CA ILE A 283 5.69 5.55 8.72
C ILE A 283 6.15 6.68 9.64
N ASN A 284 6.27 7.91 9.12
CA ASN A 284 6.58 9.09 9.93
C ASN A 284 5.55 9.34 11.05
N LYS A 285 4.29 9.02 10.81
CA LYS A 285 3.23 9.12 11.80
C LYS A 285 3.26 7.96 12.79
N LEU A 286 3.55 6.74 12.33
CA LEU A 286 3.61 5.53 13.15
C LEU A 286 4.63 5.63 14.29
N LYS A 287 5.79 6.28 14.05
CA LYS A 287 6.83 6.46 15.09
C LYS A 287 6.39 7.22 16.34
N GLN A 288 5.24 7.91 16.28
CA GLN A 288 4.65 8.57 17.44
C GLN A 288 3.95 7.60 18.40
N TYR A 289 3.68 6.38 17.96
CA TYR A 289 2.92 5.37 18.69
C TYR A 289 3.76 4.17 19.11
N VAL A 290 4.73 3.77 18.27
CA VAL A 290 5.58 2.60 18.51
C VAL A 290 7.04 2.89 18.13
N ASN A 291 7.96 2.05 18.62
CA ASN A 291 9.36 2.12 18.19
C ASN A 291 9.47 1.62 16.74
N VAL A 292 9.99 2.47 15.86
CA VAL A 292 10.17 2.15 14.44
C VAL A 292 11.64 2.11 14.10
N GLU A 293 12.06 1.01 13.49
CA GLU A 293 13.39 0.79 12.93
C GLU A 293 13.29 0.46 11.44
N TYR A 294 14.38 0.53 10.72
CA TYR A 294 14.46 0.11 9.33
C TYR A 294 15.79 -0.55 9.02
N VAL A 295 15.76 -1.53 8.14
CA VAL A 295 16.95 -2.20 7.62
C VAL A 295 17.76 -1.23 6.76
N TRP A 296 19.07 -1.23 6.93
CA TRP A 296 19.98 -0.41 6.16
C TRP A 296 21.09 -1.26 5.54
N ASP A 297 21.14 -1.28 4.22
CA ASP A 297 22.18 -1.94 3.44
C ASP A 297 23.46 -1.09 3.45
N LYS A 298 24.21 -1.16 4.56
CA LYS A 298 25.43 -0.38 4.79
C LYS A 298 26.54 -0.76 3.79
N ASP A 299 26.66 -2.05 3.52
CA ASP A 299 27.75 -2.62 2.74
C ASP A 299 27.39 -2.82 1.27
N ASN A 300 26.23 -2.29 0.84
CA ASN A 300 25.71 -2.36 -0.53
C ASN A 300 25.63 -3.80 -1.07
N LEU A 301 25.12 -4.72 -0.24
CA LEU A 301 24.98 -6.14 -0.55
C LEU A 301 23.79 -6.45 -1.48
N LEU A 302 22.80 -5.55 -1.50
CA LEU A 302 21.56 -5.70 -2.27
C LEU A 302 21.64 -4.93 -3.59
N ALA A 303 21.06 -5.47 -4.65
CA ALA A 303 20.82 -4.74 -5.89
C ALA A 303 19.62 -3.77 -5.73
N GLU A 304 19.42 -2.87 -6.70
CA GLU A 304 18.44 -1.78 -6.61
C GLU A 304 17.01 -2.24 -6.31
N LYS A 305 16.59 -3.41 -6.82
CA LYS A 305 15.24 -3.96 -6.68
C LYS A 305 15.17 -5.20 -5.77
N ASP A 306 16.25 -5.48 -5.05
CA ASP A 306 16.26 -6.63 -4.15
C ASP A 306 15.48 -6.31 -2.87
N ALA A 307 14.66 -7.26 -2.45
CA ALA A 307 14.22 -7.33 -1.08
C ALA A 307 15.37 -7.79 -0.16
N PRO A 308 15.41 -7.39 1.10
CA PRO A 308 16.47 -7.80 2.03
C PRO A 308 16.68 -9.33 2.13
N VAL A 309 15.66 -10.12 1.79
CA VAL A 309 15.71 -11.59 1.82
C VAL A 309 16.17 -12.26 0.52
N ASP A 310 16.27 -11.53 -0.59
CA ASP A 310 16.51 -12.13 -1.92
C ASP A 310 17.92 -12.71 -2.07
N LYS A 311 18.88 -12.31 -1.22
CA LYS A 311 20.26 -12.80 -1.24
C LYS A 311 20.55 -13.88 -0.18
N GLY A 312 19.51 -14.46 0.41
CA GLY A 312 19.65 -15.52 1.40
C GLY A 312 19.78 -15.01 2.84
N VAL A 313 19.73 -15.96 3.79
CA VAL A 313 19.63 -15.66 5.23
C VAL A 313 20.88 -14.94 5.77
N GLU A 314 22.06 -15.31 5.32
CA GLU A 314 23.31 -14.66 5.78
C GLU A 314 23.37 -13.17 5.42
N THR A 315 22.89 -12.83 4.22
CA THR A 315 22.80 -11.43 3.78
C THR A 315 21.73 -10.70 4.55
N PHE A 316 20.57 -11.35 4.75
CA PHE A 316 19.50 -10.79 5.56
C PHE A 316 19.96 -10.48 6.97
N ASP A 317 20.63 -11.41 7.65
CA ASP A 317 21.13 -11.23 9.01
C ASP A 317 22.07 -10.01 9.11
N LYS A 318 22.99 -9.85 8.17
CA LYS A 318 23.92 -8.70 8.12
C LYS A 318 23.15 -7.37 7.99
N VAL A 319 22.25 -7.27 6.99
CA VAL A 319 21.51 -6.01 6.79
C VAL A 319 20.52 -5.75 7.93
N TYR A 320 20.00 -6.80 8.56
CA TYR A 320 19.13 -6.70 9.72
C TYR A 320 19.90 -6.25 10.98
N GLU A 321 21.14 -6.70 11.16
CA GLU A 321 22.03 -6.24 12.24
C GLU A 321 22.31 -4.74 12.14
N TYR A 322 22.47 -4.19 10.91
CA TYR A 322 22.69 -2.76 10.66
C TYR A 322 21.42 -1.90 10.72
N ARG A 323 20.28 -2.45 11.16
CA ARG A 323 19.04 -1.68 11.26
C ARG A 323 19.20 -0.44 12.10
N ARG A 324 18.50 0.61 11.70
CA ARG A 324 18.59 1.94 12.31
C ARG A 324 17.24 2.38 12.86
N ARG A 325 17.27 3.06 13.97
CA ARG A 325 16.09 3.70 14.52
C ARG A 325 15.61 4.82 13.59
N PHE A 326 14.34 4.85 13.35
CA PHE A 326 13.69 5.91 12.58
C PHE A 326 13.50 7.13 13.50
N ARG A 327 14.31 8.17 13.28
CA ARG A 327 14.31 9.41 14.07
C ARG A 327 13.39 10.47 13.50
#